data_e2293422860b4de3fca6d858a6e8e480
#
_entry.id   e2293422860b4de3fca6d858a6e8e480
#
_cell.length_a   1.000
_cell.length_b   1.000
_cell.length_c   1.000
_cell.angle_alpha   90.00
_cell.angle_beta   90.00
_cell.angle_gamma   90.00
#
_symmetry.space_group_name_H-M   'P 1'
#
loop_
_entity.id
_entity.type
_entity.pdbx_description
1 polymer ?
#
loop_
_entity_poly.entity_id
_entity_poly.type
_entity_poly.pdbx_seq_one_letter_code
_entity_poly.pdbx_strand_id
1 'polypeptide(L)'
;MNNGKKIHNFSAGPSILSEYALEKSTQDIQNFAGTGLSVLEISHRSKPFVEVVEQAQLLVKELLGLNDDYDVLFLQGGASTQFFQVPQNFLQQKAAYLNTGTWSQKAIKEAKGFGKVVVAASSEDSNFNFIPKDYQIDSDVDYFHCTSNNTIFGTQMKSFPQTEAPLICDMSSDIFSKKLDYSKFHMI
;
A
#
# COMPACT_ATOMS: atom_id res chain seq x y z
N MET A 1 7.41 8.56 -33.56
CA MET A 1 5.97 8.30 -33.71
C MET A 1 5.80 6.79 -33.66
N ASN A 2 5.08 6.27 -32.67
CA ASN A 2 4.91 4.83 -32.49
C ASN A 2 3.87 4.35 -33.55
N ASN A 3 4.27 3.48 -34.45
CA ASN A 3 3.43 2.97 -35.56
C ASN A 3 2.22 2.13 -35.12
N GLY A 4 1.44 2.58 -34.14
CA GLY A 4 0.23 1.88 -33.67
C GLY A 4 0.45 0.54 -32.98
N LYS A 5 1.70 0.14 -32.71
CA LYS A 5 2.00 -1.12 -32.05
C LYS A 5 1.91 -0.91 -30.53
N LYS A 6 0.91 -1.53 -29.90
CA LYS A 6 0.77 -1.54 -28.44
C LYS A 6 1.96 -2.27 -27.81
N ILE A 7 2.68 -1.59 -26.91
CA ILE A 7 3.74 -2.20 -26.13
C ILE A 7 3.12 -2.76 -24.85
N HIS A 8 3.40 -4.03 -24.58
CA HIS A 8 2.99 -4.68 -23.34
C HIS A 8 4.08 -4.49 -22.28
N ASN A 9 3.74 -3.77 -21.21
CA ASN A 9 4.61 -3.55 -20.06
C ASN A 9 4.15 -4.42 -18.89
N PHE A 10 5.00 -5.30 -18.40
CA PHE A 10 4.76 -6.20 -17.26
C PHE A 10 5.62 -5.84 -16.04
N SER A 11 6.18 -4.63 -15.99
CA SER A 11 6.94 -4.16 -14.83
C SER A 11 6.02 -4.02 -13.62
N ALA A 12 6.52 -4.42 -12.45
CA ALA A 12 5.78 -4.34 -11.19
C ALA A 12 5.61 -2.90 -10.69
N GLY A 13 6.57 -2.04 -11.03
CA GLY A 13 6.56 -0.60 -10.71
C GLY A 13 7.87 0.08 -11.16
N PRO A 14 7.79 1.19 -11.93
CA PRO A 14 6.58 1.80 -12.51
C PRO A 14 5.86 0.87 -13.49
N SER A 15 4.54 0.74 -13.32
CA SER A 15 3.71 -0.16 -14.13
C SER A 15 2.96 0.59 -15.23
N ILE A 16 2.22 -0.15 -16.04
CA ILE A 16 1.36 0.44 -17.07
C ILE A 16 0.21 1.22 -16.40
N LEU A 17 -0.10 2.37 -16.96
CA LEU A 17 -1.28 3.17 -16.60
C LEU A 17 -2.40 2.92 -17.62
N SER A 18 -3.66 3.13 -17.21
CA SER A 18 -4.78 3.05 -18.14
C SER A 18 -4.72 4.19 -19.15
N GLU A 19 -5.12 3.92 -20.40
CA GLU A 19 -5.20 4.95 -21.46
C GLU A 19 -6.13 6.09 -21.03
N TYR A 20 -7.25 5.77 -20.40
CA TYR A 20 -8.19 6.76 -19.85
C TYR A 20 -7.52 7.70 -18.83
N ALA A 21 -6.74 7.15 -17.88
CA ALA A 21 -6.05 7.98 -16.89
C ALA A 21 -5.01 8.90 -17.54
N LEU A 22 -4.27 8.41 -18.55
CA LEU A 22 -3.30 9.21 -19.29
C LEU A 22 -3.94 10.34 -20.07
N GLU A 23 -5.07 10.07 -20.77
CA GLU A 23 -5.81 11.08 -21.51
C GLU A 23 -6.37 12.17 -20.59
N LYS A 24 -6.99 11.77 -19.46
CA LYS A 24 -7.50 12.71 -18.46
C LYS A 24 -6.41 13.56 -17.84
N SER A 25 -5.30 12.94 -17.43
CA SER A 25 -4.14 13.67 -16.89
C SER A 25 -3.59 14.69 -17.90
N THR A 26 -3.57 14.36 -19.19
CA THR A 26 -3.13 15.28 -20.24
C THR A 26 -4.07 16.48 -20.36
N GLN A 27 -5.39 16.25 -20.29
CA GLN A 27 -6.38 17.32 -20.29
C GLN A 27 -6.24 18.23 -19.07
N ASP A 28 -6.04 17.67 -17.90
CA ASP A 28 -5.90 18.41 -16.64
C ASP A 28 -4.58 19.19 -16.55
N ILE A 29 -3.52 18.72 -17.21
CA ILE A 29 -2.29 19.51 -17.40
C ILE A 29 -2.54 20.75 -18.26
N GLN A 30 -3.41 20.67 -19.24
CA GLN A 30 -3.74 21.81 -20.12
C GLN A 30 -4.77 22.75 -19.53
N ASN A 31 -5.81 22.22 -18.91
CA ASN A 31 -6.92 23.00 -18.35
C ASN A 31 -7.66 22.20 -17.26
N PHE A 32 -7.21 22.34 -16.02
CA PHE A 32 -7.76 21.61 -14.88
C PHE A 32 -9.18 22.10 -14.53
N ALA A 33 -10.14 21.18 -14.56
CA ALA A 33 -11.53 21.44 -14.19
C ALA A 33 -12.16 22.69 -14.88
N GLY A 34 -11.71 23.07 -16.08
CA GLY A 34 -12.22 24.21 -16.81
C GLY A 34 -11.81 25.58 -16.25
N THR A 35 -10.81 25.64 -15.36
CA THR A 35 -10.34 26.87 -14.70
C THR A 35 -9.52 27.78 -15.63
N GLY A 36 -9.08 27.27 -16.78
CA GLY A 36 -8.11 27.95 -17.65
C GLY A 36 -6.65 27.85 -17.18
N LEU A 37 -6.41 27.11 -16.10
CA LEU A 37 -5.09 26.87 -15.52
C LEU A 37 -4.76 25.39 -15.56
N SER A 38 -3.46 25.06 -15.62
CA SER A 38 -2.97 23.70 -15.41
C SER A 38 -3.16 23.25 -13.96
N VAL A 39 -3.35 21.95 -13.73
CA VAL A 39 -3.28 21.38 -12.37
C VAL A 39 -1.94 21.69 -11.67
N LEU A 40 -0.86 21.91 -12.43
CA LEU A 40 0.46 22.27 -11.92
C LEU A 40 0.55 23.73 -11.44
N GLU A 41 -0.39 24.58 -11.84
CA GLU A 41 -0.44 26.02 -11.51
C GLU A 41 -1.46 26.35 -10.42
N ILE A 42 -2.25 25.36 -9.99
CA ILE A 42 -3.34 25.53 -9.06
C ILE A 42 -2.89 25.23 -7.61
N SER A 43 -3.39 26.00 -6.66
CA SER A 43 -3.16 25.72 -5.23
C SER A 43 -3.89 24.45 -4.80
N HIS A 44 -3.21 23.60 -4.03
CA HIS A 44 -3.83 22.43 -3.40
C HIS A 44 -4.97 22.79 -2.42
N ARG A 45 -5.12 24.07 -2.05
CA ARG A 45 -6.20 24.60 -1.22
C ARG A 45 -7.33 25.24 -2.03
N SER A 46 -7.20 25.28 -3.36
CA SER A 46 -8.29 25.77 -4.21
C SER A 46 -9.45 24.79 -4.21
N LYS A 47 -10.68 25.32 -4.29
CA LYS A 47 -11.90 24.51 -4.28
C LYS A 47 -11.89 23.36 -5.31
N PRO A 48 -11.51 23.58 -6.60
CA PRO A 48 -11.48 22.49 -7.59
C PRO A 48 -10.49 21.38 -7.22
N PHE A 49 -9.36 21.72 -6.58
CA PHE A 49 -8.39 20.70 -6.18
C PHE A 49 -8.87 19.91 -4.97
N VAL A 50 -9.46 20.59 -3.98
CA VAL A 50 -10.03 19.94 -2.79
C VAL A 50 -11.12 18.94 -3.19
N GLU A 51 -12.04 19.32 -4.08
CA GLU A 51 -13.09 18.45 -4.59
C GLU A 51 -12.54 17.17 -5.25
N VAL A 52 -11.44 17.26 -5.99
CA VAL A 52 -10.80 16.07 -6.59
C VAL A 52 -10.18 15.17 -5.54
N VAL A 53 -9.53 15.73 -4.51
CA VAL A 53 -8.93 14.94 -3.43
C VAL A 53 -10.01 14.23 -2.61
N GLU A 54 -11.08 14.93 -2.23
CA GLU A 54 -12.22 14.36 -1.52
C GLU A 54 -12.88 13.23 -2.33
N GLN A 55 -13.10 13.45 -3.62
CA GLN A 55 -13.63 12.43 -4.51
C GLN A 55 -12.70 11.21 -4.60
N ALA A 56 -11.39 11.42 -4.69
CA ALA A 56 -10.43 10.32 -4.72
C ALA A 56 -10.46 9.49 -3.42
N GLN A 57 -10.58 10.14 -2.25
CA GLN A 57 -10.74 9.46 -0.97
C GLN A 57 -12.02 8.62 -0.92
N LEU A 58 -13.15 9.17 -1.37
CA LEU A 58 -14.42 8.45 -1.44
C LEU A 58 -14.35 7.24 -2.38
N LEU A 59 -13.74 7.40 -3.55
CA LEU A 59 -13.56 6.30 -4.51
C LEU A 59 -12.68 5.17 -3.96
N VAL A 60 -11.63 5.49 -3.20
CA VAL A 60 -10.83 4.48 -2.52
C VAL A 60 -11.68 3.70 -1.51
N LYS A 61 -12.46 4.38 -0.67
CA LYS A 61 -13.37 3.73 0.29
C LYS A 61 -14.38 2.83 -0.44
N GLU A 62 -14.99 3.32 -1.51
CA GLU A 62 -15.95 2.55 -2.31
C GLU A 62 -15.32 1.29 -2.90
N LEU A 63 -14.17 1.41 -3.54
CA LEU A 63 -13.46 0.28 -4.16
C LEU A 63 -13.02 -0.77 -3.15
N LEU A 64 -12.68 -0.37 -1.94
CA LEU A 64 -12.28 -1.27 -0.86
C LEU A 64 -13.46 -1.75 0.00
N GLY A 65 -14.67 -1.19 -0.21
CA GLY A 65 -15.87 -1.52 0.57
C GLY A 65 -15.75 -1.11 2.04
N LEU A 66 -15.09 0.01 2.31
CA LEU A 66 -14.87 0.55 3.66
C LEU A 66 -15.99 1.51 4.07
N ASN A 67 -16.32 1.50 5.34
CA ASN A 67 -17.25 2.43 5.99
C ASN A 67 -16.54 3.68 6.51
N ASP A 68 -17.25 4.50 7.30
CA ASP A 68 -16.74 5.76 7.84
C ASP A 68 -15.77 5.61 9.02
N ASP A 69 -15.53 4.38 9.51
CA ASP A 69 -14.51 4.11 10.53
C ASP A 69 -13.08 4.15 9.96
N TYR A 70 -12.95 4.26 8.64
CA TYR A 70 -11.66 4.30 7.94
C TYR A 70 -11.41 5.66 7.31
N ASP A 71 -10.17 6.11 7.39
CA ASP A 71 -9.69 7.28 6.68
C ASP A 71 -8.72 6.92 5.55
N VAL A 72 -8.78 7.68 4.47
CA VAL A 72 -7.85 7.57 3.35
C VAL A 72 -6.89 8.75 3.39
N LEU A 73 -5.60 8.47 3.52
CA LEU A 73 -4.55 9.48 3.60
C LEU A 73 -3.63 9.39 2.38
N PHE A 74 -3.48 10.48 1.64
CA PHE A 74 -2.50 10.62 0.57
C PHE A 74 -1.23 11.27 1.13
N LEU A 75 -0.22 10.44 1.45
CA LEU A 75 1.00 10.86 2.13
C LEU A 75 2.21 10.85 1.20
N GLN A 76 3.17 11.69 1.51
CA GLN A 76 4.46 11.75 0.82
C GLN A 76 5.39 10.59 1.20
N GLY A 77 6.37 10.27 0.34
CA GLY A 77 7.50 9.41 0.66
C GLY A 77 7.34 7.93 0.30
N GLY A 78 6.17 7.52 -0.21
CA GLY A 78 5.91 6.14 -0.65
C GLY A 78 6.04 5.11 0.48
N ALA A 79 6.09 3.82 0.12
CA ALA A 79 6.16 2.70 1.07
C ALA A 79 7.38 2.77 2.01
N SER A 80 8.51 3.28 1.54
CA SER A 80 9.72 3.40 2.40
C SER A 80 9.48 4.31 3.60
N THR A 81 8.74 5.42 3.40
CA THR A 81 8.35 6.29 4.51
C THR A 81 7.30 5.62 5.40
N GLN A 82 6.39 4.82 4.83
CA GLN A 82 5.42 4.07 5.63
C GLN A 82 6.09 3.02 6.52
N PHE A 83 7.15 2.35 6.07
CA PHE A 83 7.92 1.43 6.92
C PHE A 83 8.50 2.09 8.17
N PHE A 84 8.76 3.39 8.09
CA PHE A 84 9.17 4.22 9.23
C PHE A 84 7.97 4.73 10.04
N GLN A 85 6.92 5.24 9.38
CA GLN A 85 5.78 5.87 10.04
C GLN A 85 4.91 4.87 10.80
N VAL A 86 4.77 3.64 10.31
CA VAL A 86 4.02 2.59 11.02
C VAL A 86 4.59 2.35 12.40
N PRO A 87 5.86 1.97 12.59
CA PRO A 87 6.39 1.77 13.93
C PRO A 87 6.46 3.07 14.75
N GLN A 88 6.69 4.22 14.13
CA GLN A 88 6.69 5.51 14.83
C GLN A 88 5.35 5.79 15.51
N ASN A 89 4.23 5.41 14.89
CA ASN A 89 2.90 5.70 15.40
C ASN A 89 2.31 4.57 16.25
N PHE A 90 2.63 3.32 15.94
CA PHE A 90 1.93 2.15 16.50
C PHE A 90 2.79 1.27 17.39
N LEU A 91 4.14 1.29 17.28
CA LEU A 91 5.01 0.46 18.11
C LEU A 91 5.26 1.12 19.46
N GLN A 92 4.65 0.58 20.52
CA GLN A 92 4.84 1.04 21.88
C GLN A 92 5.77 0.12 22.67
N GLN A 93 5.60 -1.19 22.53
CA GLN A 93 6.39 -2.21 23.24
C GLN A 93 6.94 -3.25 22.29
N LYS A 94 6.08 -3.96 21.55
CA LYS A 94 6.47 -5.09 20.72
C LYS A 94 5.58 -5.19 19.48
N ALA A 95 6.16 -5.38 18.31
CA ALA A 95 5.45 -5.70 17.09
C ALA A 95 5.90 -7.01 16.49
N ALA A 96 4.98 -7.71 15.82
CA ALA A 96 5.27 -8.94 15.09
C ALA A 96 5.24 -8.72 13.58
N TYR A 97 6.12 -9.41 12.88
CA TYR A 97 6.28 -9.30 11.44
C TYR A 97 6.35 -10.68 10.79
N LEU A 98 5.77 -10.78 9.59
CA LEU A 98 5.98 -11.92 8.69
C LEU A 98 7.09 -11.56 7.69
N ASN A 99 8.20 -12.32 7.70
CA ASN A 99 9.33 -12.08 6.81
C ASN A 99 9.21 -12.94 5.54
N THR A 100 8.73 -12.34 4.45
CA THR A 100 8.44 -13.02 3.19
C THR A 100 9.19 -12.46 1.98
N GLY A 101 10.12 -11.53 2.19
CA GLY A 101 10.90 -10.96 1.10
C GLY A 101 11.60 -9.65 1.45
N THR A 102 12.17 -9.01 0.45
CA THR A 102 12.96 -7.77 0.61
C THR A 102 12.15 -6.65 1.26
N TRP A 103 10.86 -6.52 0.94
CA TRP A 103 10.05 -5.42 1.45
C TRP A 103 9.72 -5.62 2.93
N SER A 104 9.35 -6.82 3.33
CA SER A 104 9.17 -7.15 4.75
C SER A 104 10.47 -7.01 5.54
N GLN A 105 11.62 -7.37 4.98
CA GLN A 105 12.93 -7.16 5.62
C GLN A 105 13.21 -5.68 5.86
N LYS A 106 12.88 -4.81 4.89
CA LYS A 106 13.02 -3.35 5.06
C LYS A 106 12.10 -2.82 6.16
N ALA A 107 10.83 -3.24 6.16
CA ALA A 107 9.88 -2.86 7.21
C ALA A 107 10.36 -3.30 8.61
N ILE A 108 10.84 -4.55 8.75
CA ILE A 108 11.44 -5.09 9.97
C ILE A 108 12.65 -4.25 10.42
N LYS A 109 13.52 -3.88 9.47
CA LYS A 109 14.71 -3.08 9.76
C LYS A 109 14.35 -1.71 10.33
N GLU A 110 13.39 -1.02 9.72
CA GLU A 110 12.92 0.29 10.21
C GLU A 110 12.27 0.15 11.60
N ALA A 111 11.40 -0.83 11.80
CA ALA A 111 10.71 -1.04 13.07
C ALA A 111 11.65 -1.29 14.25
N LYS A 112 12.78 -1.97 14.02
CA LYS A 112 13.81 -2.20 15.05
C LYS A 112 14.41 -0.93 15.65
N GLY A 113 14.29 0.21 14.96
CA GLY A 113 14.68 1.52 15.46
C GLY A 113 13.71 2.10 16.51
N PHE A 114 12.51 1.54 16.64
CA PHE A 114 11.45 2.07 17.50
C PHE A 114 11.13 1.18 18.71
N GLY A 115 11.39 -0.13 18.64
CA GLY A 115 11.08 -1.02 19.75
C GLY A 115 11.41 -2.48 19.46
N LYS A 116 10.83 -3.38 20.26
CA LYS A 116 11.04 -4.80 20.13
C LYS A 116 10.29 -5.34 18.90
N VAL A 117 11.02 -6.03 18.03
CA VAL A 117 10.44 -6.68 16.84
C VAL A 117 10.63 -8.19 16.92
N VAL A 118 9.53 -8.92 16.74
CA VAL A 118 9.49 -10.37 16.66
C VAL A 118 9.17 -10.77 15.21
N VAL A 119 9.93 -11.67 14.65
CA VAL A 119 9.62 -12.30 13.37
C VAL A 119 8.83 -13.58 13.67
N ALA A 120 7.51 -13.53 13.43
CA ALA A 120 6.61 -14.65 13.72
C ALA A 120 6.92 -15.88 12.84
N ALA A 121 7.26 -15.62 11.57
CA ALA A 121 7.78 -16.64 10.66
C ALA A 121 8.57 -15.99 9.54
N SER A 122 9.44 -16.80 8.92
CA SER A 122 10.28 -16.37 7.80
C SER A 122 10.41 -17.49 6.77
N SER A 123 10.45 -17.15 5.49
CA SER A 123 10.84 -18.06 4.41
C SER A 123 12.22 -17.73 3.83
N GLU A 124 13.04 -16.98 4.56
CA GLU A 124 14.38 -16.54 4.14
C GLU A 124 15.31 -17.70 3.81
N ASP A 125 15.34 -18.72 4.66
CA ASP A 125 16.17 -19.92 4.46
C ASP A 125 15.85 -20.69 3.17
N SER A 126 14.66 -20.46 2.62
CA SER A 126 14.20 -21.00 1.33
C SER A 126 14.16 -19.94 0.23
N ASN A 127 14.97 -18.87 0.38
CA ASN A 127 15.05 -17.78 -0.58
C ASN A 127 13.67 -17.17 -0.91
N PHE A 128 12.78 -17.09 0.08
CA PHE A 128 11.43 -16.50 -0.01
C PHE A 128 10.54 -17.10 -1.11
N ASN A 129 10.70 -18.37 -1.43
CA ASN A 129 9.96 -19.04 -2.50
C ASN A 129 8.55 -19.53 -2.09
N PHE A 130 8.15 -19.27 -0.83
CA PHE A 130 6.81 -19.56 -0.33
C PHE A 130 6.39 -18.54 0.74
N ILE A 131 5.08 -18.50 1.04
CA ILE A 131 4.52 -17.76 2.17
C ILE A 131 4.32 -18.72 3.34
N PRO A 132 4.93 -18.49 4.52
CA PRO A 132 4.68 -19.29 5.71
C PRO A 132 3.20 -19.28 6.11
N LYS A 133 2.68 -20.41 6.61
CA LYS A 133 1.27 -20.56 7.01
C LYS A 133 1.12 -20.97 8.46
N ASP A 134 2.03 -21.81 8.94
CA ASP A 134 1.94 -22.40 10.27
C ASP A 134 2.82 -21.63 11.25
N TYR A 135 2.29 -20.52 11.78
CA TYR A 135 2.93 -19.69 12.79
C TYR A 135 1.90 -19.13 13.78
N GLN A 136 2.39 -18.76 14.93
CA GLN A 136 1.58 -18.12 15.96
C GLN A 136 1.98 -16.64 16.08
N ILE A 137 0.99 -15.81 16.37
CA ILE A 137 1.17 -14.40 16.65
C ILE A 137 0.88 -14.22 18.15
N ASP A 138 1.87 -13.69 18.89
CA ASP A 138 1.68 -13.38 20.29
C ASP A 138 0.53 -12.36 20.45
N SER A 139 -0.33 -12.57 21.44
CA SER A 139 -1.48 -11.68 21.69
C SER A 139 -1.07 -10.33 22.31
N ASP A 140 0.16 -10.20 22.80
CA ASP A 140 0.70 -9.02 23.47
C ASP A 140 1.51 -8.10 22.53
N VAL A 141 1.30 -8.22 21.21
CA VAL A 141 1.93 -7.31 20.23
C VAL A 141 1.04 -6.11 19.96
N ASP A 142 1.66 -4.96 19.77
CA ASP A 142 0.97 -3.71 19.43
C ASP A 142 0.31 -3.81 18.04
N TYR A 143 0.95 -4.55 17.11
CA TYR A 143 0.42 -4.88 15.79
C TYR A 143 1.15 -6.07 15.16
N PHE A 144 0.53 -6.64 14.14
CA PHE A 144 1.13 -7.60 13.23
C PHE A 144 1.25 -7.03 11.83
N HIS A 145 2.45 -7.10 11.24
CA HIS A 145 2.71 -6.57 9.89
C HIS A 145 3.01 -7.70 8.89
N CYS A 146 2.41 -7.61 7.70
CA CYS A 146 2.72 -8.49 6.57
C CYS A 146 2.80 -7.71 5.25
N THR A 147 3.41 -8.34 4.24
CA THR A 147 3.47 -7.83 2.86
C THR A 147 2.67 -8.78 1.97
N SER A 148 1.64 -8.27 1.30
CA SER A 148 0.70 -9.08 0.52
C SER A 148 1.31 -9.67 -0.75
N ASN A 149 2.21 -8.93 -1.40
CA ASN A 149 2.80 -9.32 -2.69
C ASN A 149 4.28 -8.96 -2.77
N ASN A 150 5.11 -9.98 -2.93
CA ASN A 150 6.58 -9.85 -2.97
C ASN A 150 7.05 -9.79 -4.43
N THR A 151 7.16 -8.60 -4.97
CA THR A 151 7.46 -8.35 -6.41
C THR A 151 8.82 -8.85 -6.88
N ILE A 152 9.80 -9.03 -5.97
CA ILE A 152 11.13 -9.53 -6.29
C ILE A 152 11.16 -11.06 -6.34
N PHE A 153 10.50 -11.72 -5.37
CA PHE A 153 10.50 -13.18 -5.25
C PHE A 153 9.30 -13.85 -5.90
N GLY A 154 8.29 -13.07 -6.33
CA GLY A 154 7.12 -13.57 -7.04
C GLY A 154 6.12 -14.34 -6.17
N THR A 155 6.16 -14.18 -4.85
CA THR A 155 5.19 -14.79 -3.94
C THR A 155 4.09 -13.81 -3.54
N GLN A 156 2.84 -14.28 -3.45
CA GLN A 156 1.68 -13.49 -3.09
C GLN A 156 0.82 -14.22 -2.08
N MET A 157 0.32 -13.50 -1.08
CA MET A 157 -0.61 -14.03 -0.09
C MET A 157 -1.98 -14.30 -0.73
N LYS A 158 -2.48 -15.52 -0.57
CA LYS A 158 -3.83 -15.94 -0.99
C LYS A 158 -4.84 -15.86 0.15
N SER A 159 -4.35 -15.89 1.38
CA SER A 159 -5.11 -15.70 2.61
C SER A 159 -4.29 -14.87 3.57
N PHE A 160 -4.95 -14.10 4.42
CA PHE A 160 -4.31 -13.24 5.40
C PHE A 160 -4.37 -13.85 6.79
N PRO A 161 -3.42 -13.50 7.69
CA PRO A 161 -3.41 -13.97 9.06
C PRO A 161 -4.71 -13.65 9.79
N GLN A 162 -5.12 -14.56 10.65
CA GLN A 162 -6.13 -14.30 11.67
C GLN A 162 -5.39 -13.90 12.95
N THR A 163 -5.65 -12.71 13.46
CA THR A 163 -4.98 -12.17 14.64
C THR A 163 -5.93 -11.27 15.42
N GLU A 164 -5.80 -11.26 16.74
CA GLU A 164 -6.47 -10.29 17.62
C GLU A 164 -5.75 -8.95 17.64
N ALA A 165 -4.45 -8.96 17.33
CA ALA A 165 -3.67 -7.75 17.21
C ALA A 165 -4.03 -6.97 15.93
N PRO A 166 -3.91 -5.63 15.91
CA PRO A 166 -4.08 -4.84 14.71
C PRO A 166 -3.27 -5.35 13.53
N LEU A 167 -3.94 -5.68 12.41
CA LEU A 167 -3.30 -6.17 11.20
C LEU A 167 -2.96 -4.99 10.29
N ILE A 168 -1.67 -4.84 10.01
CA ILE A 168 -1.12 -3.84 9.07
C ILE A 168 -0.55 -4.57 7.86
N CYS A 169 -0.91 -4.15 6.66
CA CYS A 169 -0.50 -4.83 5.45
C CYS A 169 0.05 -3.88 4.39
N ASP A 170 1.29 -4.11 3.99
CA ASP A 170 1.84 -3.49 2.79
C ASP A 170 1.23 -4.15 1.54
N MET A 171 0.34 -3.42 0.86
CA MET A 171 -0.31 -3.79 -0.39
C MET A 171 0.14 -2.92 -1.57
N SER A 172 1.28 -2.29 -1.49
CA SER A 172 1.78 -1.31 -2.48
C SER A 172 1.71 -1.80 -3.93
N SER A 173 1.83 -3.10 -4.16
CA SER A 173 1.89 -3.67 -5.51
C SER A 173 0.65 -4.45 -5.94
N ASP A 174 -0.33 -4.67 -5.06
CA ASP A 174 -1.52 -5.46 -5.40
C ASP A 174 -2.84 -4.94 -4.83
N ILE A 175 -2.86 -3.76 -4.19
CA ILE A 175 -4.09 -3.07 -3.83
C ILE A 175 -4.97 -2.86 -5.07
N PHE A 176 -6.29 -2.98 -4.92
CA PHE A 176 -7.30 -2.92 -6.00
C PHE A 176 -7.21 -4.04 -7.05
N SER A 177 -6.23 -4.95 -6.99
CA SER A 177 -6.08 -6.02 -7.99
C SER A 177 -7.12 -7.14 -7.86
N LYS A 178 -7.75 -7.25 -6.69
CA LYS A 178 -8.74 -8.29 -6.37
C LYS A 178 -9.70 -7.80 -5.29
N LYS A 179 -10.89 -8.42 -5.23
CA LYS A 179 -11.83 -8.17 -4.15
C LYS A 179 -11.37 -8.93 -2.90
N LEU A 180 -11.24 -8.20 -1.80
CA LEU A 180 -10.93 -8.73 -0.47
C LEU A 180 -11.94 -8.16 0.53
N ASP A 181 -12.03 -8.78 1.68
CA ASP A 181 -12.63 -8.20 2.87
C ASP A 181 -11.60 -7.31 3.56
N TYR A 182 -11.59 -6.05 3.19
CA TYR A 182 -10.62 -5.07 3.70
C TYR A 182 -10.90 -4.64 5.14
N SER A 183 -12.07 -4.95 5.70
CA SER A 183 -12.41 -4.66 7.10
C SER A 183 -11.53 -5.42 8.11
N LYS A 184 -10.78 -6.42 7.66
CA LYS A 184 -9.82 -7.18 8.47
C LYS A 184 -8.52 -6.43 8.75
N PHE A 185 -8.24 -5.39 7.99
CA PHE A 185 -7.01 -4.63 8.13
C PHE A 185 -7.27 -3.35 8.91
N HIS A 186 -6.38 -3.06 9.84
CA HIS A 186 -6.40 -1.80 10.59
C HIS A 186 -5.66 -0.70 9.83
N MET A 187 -4.72 -1.10 8.96
CA MET A 187 -4.00 -0.20 8.05
C MET A 187 -3.52 -0.96 6.81
N ILE A 188 -3.58 -0.31 5.66
CA ILE A 188 -3.07 -0.80 4.38
C ILE A 188 -2.08 0.22 3.83
#